data_51dc4a44af9928de07c0bdfbe3533ae4
#
_entry.id   51dc4a44af9928de07c0bdfbe3533ae4
#
_cell.length_a   1.000
_cell.length_b   1.000
_cell.length_c   1.000
_cell.angle_alpha   90.00
_cell.angle_beta   90.00
_cell.angle_gamma   90.00
#
_symmetry.space_group_name_H-M   'P 1'
#
loop_
_entity.id
_entity.type
_entity.pdbx_description
1 polymer ?
#
loop_
_entity_poly.entity_id
_entity_poly.type
_entity_poly.pdbx_seq_one_letter_code
_entity_poly.pdbx_strand_id
1 'polypeptide(L)'
;PDKLEKQIAFMERTGAKFSATGYGWMDEEGNDLHTVFIPPKKTDYKKMIRLSNPIGNLSVMYDQEALGKFEVPPIKKRNDFALWLKILKKTDYCYGMEEVLGTYRMGRAGSVSSNKLKQAKYHWQLYHEIEGHNVVRSLYELGCWAWVKGTGMGIDKRKV
;
A
#
# COMPACT_ATOMS: atom_id res chain seq x y z
N PRO A 1 -16.16 -11.12 8.49
CA PRO A 1 -16.77 -10.30 9.58
C PRO A 1 -15.77 -9.96 10.68
N ASP A 2 -14.77 -10.81 10.91
CA ASP A 2 -13.82 -10.77 12.03
C ASP A 2 -12.53 -9.96 11.76
N LYS A 3 -12.40 -9.33 10.58
CA LYS A 3 -11.19 -8.58 10.19
C LYS A 3 -10.81 -7.49 11.22
N LEU A 4 -11.79 -6.69 11.65
CA LEU A 4 -11.52 -5.58 12.57
C LEU A 4 -11.06 -6.10 13.93
N GLU A 5 -11.75 -7.08 14.48
CA GLU A 5 -11.41 -7.71 15.75
C GLU A 5 -9.99 -8.29 15.74
N LYS A 6 -9.67 -9.12 14.74
CA LYS A 6 -8.35 -9.73 14.59
C LYS A 6 -7.23 -8.72 14.39
N GLN A 7 -7.51 -7.68 13.60
CA GLN A 7 -6.50 -6.65 13.31
C GLN A 7 -6.26 -5.75 14.53
N ILE A 8 -7.29 -5.42 15.32
CA ILE A 8 -7.15 -4.70 16.59
C ILE A 8 -6.35 -5.55 17.57
N ALA A 9 -6.73 -6.82 17.80
CA ALA A 9 -5.98 -7.71 18.69
C ALA A 9 -4.49 -7.87 18.26
N PHE A 10 -4.22 -7.91 16.97
CA PHE A 10 -2.85 -7.92 16.45
C PHE A 10 -2.11 -6.63 16.79
N MET A 11 -2.74 -5.47 16.61
CA MET A 11 -2.13 -4.17 16.90
C MET A 11 -1.85 -4.01 18.40
N GLU A 12 -2.77 -4.39 19.25
CA GLU A 12 -2.61 -4.37 20.72
C GLU A 12 -1.45 -5.28 21.17
N ARG A 13 -1.43 -6.52 20.69
CA ARG A 13 -0.38 -7.50 21.02
C ARG A 13 1.01 -7.07 20.57
N THR A 14 1.12 -6.40 19.43
CA THR A 14 2.41 -6.00 18.84
C THR A 14 2.83 -4.57 19.17
N GLY A 15 1.95 -3.77 19.77
CA GLY A 15 2.13 -2.33 19.96
C GLY A 15 2.11 -1.53 18.66
N ALA A 16 1.60 -2.13 17.57
CA ALA A 16 1.57 -1.50 16.26
C ALA A 16 0.58 -0.33 16.22
N LYS A 17 1.02 0.83 15.75
CA LYS A 17 0.15 1.99 15.51
C LYS A 17 -0.36 2.07 14.07
N PHE A 18 0.21 1.27 13.18
CA PHE A 18 -0.15 1.17 11.77
C PHE A 18 0.05 -0.27 11.30
N SER A 19 -0.96 -0.86 10.68
CA SER A 19 -0.95 -2.26 10.24
C SER A 19 -1.64 -2.45 8.90
N ALA A 20 -1.32 -3.56 8.23
CA ALA A 20 -1.97 -4.04 7.02
C ALA A 20 -2.14 -5.57 7.08
N THR A 21 -3.23 -6.09 6.53
CA THR A 21 -3.50 -7.54 6.43
C THR A 21 -3.23 -8.06 5.02
N GLY A 22 -3.14 -9.38 4.86
CA GLY A 22 -3.28 -10.03 3.57
C GLY A 22 -4.68 -9.85 2.98
N TYR A 23 -4.78 -9.98 1.66
CA TYR A 23 -6.05 -9.99 0.94
C TYR A 23 -6.00 -10.89 -0.30
N GLY A 24 -7.14 -11.51 -0.61
CA GLY A 24 -7.34 -12.30 -1.82
C GLY A 24 -7.80 -11.44 -3.01
N TRP A 25 -7.78 -12.01 -4.20
CA TRP A 25 -8.31 -11.40 -5.41
C TRP A 25 -9.54 -12.14 -5.91
N MET A 26 -10.53 -11.41 -6.39
CA MET A 26 -11.69 -11.93 -7.11
C MET A 26 -11.89 -11.19 -8.43
N ASP A 27 -12.55 -11.82 -9.41
CA ASP A 27 -12.94 -11.18 -10.65
C ASP A 27 -14.15 -10.22 -10.50
N GLU A 28 -14.67 -9.70 -11.61
CA GLU A 28 -15.82 -8.79 -11.61
C GLU A 28 -17.11 -9.52 -11.18
N GLU A 29 -17.23 -10.80 -11.48
CA GLU A 29 -18.36 -11.68 -11.15
C GLU A 29 -18.33 -12.14 -9.68
N GLY A 30 -17.19 -12.01 -9.00
CA GLY A 30 -16.99 -12.41 -7.61
C GLY A 30 -16.36 -13.79 -7.43
N ASN A 31 -15.88 -14.42 -8.51
CA ASN A 31 -15.16 -15.70 -8.42
C ASN A 31 -13.74 -15.47 -7.85
N ASP A 32 -13.28 -16.38 -7.02
CA ASP A 32 -11.93 -16.35 -6.47
C ASP A 32 -10.88 -16.58 -7.57
N LEU A 33 -9.90 -15.69 -7.66
CA LEU A 33 -8.78 -15.82 -8.59
C LEU A 33 -7.62 -16.66 -8.01
N HIS A 34 -7.83 -17.32 -6.89
CA HIS A 34 -6.83 -18.17 -6.23
C HIS A 34 -5.47 -17.47 -6.10
N THR A 35 -5.53 -16.20 -5.77
CA THR A 35 -4.34 -15.34 -5.64
C THR A 35 -4.47 -14.51 -4.40
N VAL A 36 -3.46 -14.56 -3.54
CA VAL A 36 -3.37 -13.74 -2.33
C VAL A 36 -2.19 -12.80 -2.40
N PHE A 37 -2.34 -11.66 -1.77
CA PHE A 37 -1.30 -10.67 -1.57
C PHE A 37 -1.00 -10.58 -0.07
N ILE A 38 0.26 -10.76 0.30
CA ILE A 38 0.71 -10.72 1.69
C ILE A 38 1.60 -9.50 1.90
N PRO A 39 1.28 -8.61 2.85
CA PRO A 39 2.10 -7.45 3.15
C PRO A 39 3.42 -7.86 3.79
N PRO A 40 4.51 -7.08 3.60
CA PRO A 40 5.76 -7.31 4.33
C PRO A 40 5.55 -7.24 5.84
N LYS A 41 6.21 -8.11 6.63
CA LYS A 41 6.09 -8.16 8.11
C LYS A 41 6.31 -6.80 8.78
N LYS A 42 7.26 -6.00 8.26
CA LYS A 42 7.53 -4.62 8.67
C LYS A 42 7.91 -3.78 7.47
N THR A 43 7.35 -2.60 7.38
CA THR A 43 7.64 -1.63 6.31
C THR A 43 7.76 -0.24 6.92
N ASP A 44 8.96 0.34 6.86
CA ASP A 44 9.21 1.74 7.18
C ASP A 44 8.94 2.65 5.96
N TYR A 45 9.08 3.95 6.15
CA TYR A 45 8.92 4.94 5.08
C TYR A 45 9.83 4.66 3.87
N LYS A 46 11.12 4.34 4.10
CA LYS A 46 12.09 4.11 3.03
C LYS A 46 11.75 2.85 2.22
N LYS A 47 11.35 1.80 2.89
CA LYS A 47 10.91 0.55 2.24
C LYS A 47 9.59 0.74 1.51
N MET A 48 8.62 1.44 2.11
CA MET A 48 7.32 1.73 1.52
C MET A 48 7.47 2.46 0.18
N ILE A 49 8.26 3.53 0.14
CA ILE A 49 8.43 4.36 -1.06
C ILE A 49 9.17 3.60 -2.17
N ARG A 50 10.18 2.79 -1.83
CA ARG A 50 10.95 1.98 -2.78
C ARG A 50 10.16 0.81 -3.35
N LEU A 51 9.32 0.16 -2.53
CA LEU A 51 8.46 -0.94 -2.97
C LEU A 51 7.18 -0.49 -3.68
N SER A 52 6.98 0.83 -3.80
CA SER A 52 5.82 1.40 -4.50
C SER A 52 4.47 0.92 -3.97
N ASN A 53 4.24 1.12 -2.67
CA ASN A 53 3.02 0.74 -1.98
C ASN A 53 2.78 -0.78 -1.91
N PRO A 54 3.52 -1.51 -1.06
CA PRO A 54 3.39 -2.96 -0.91
C PRO A 54 2.21 -3.38 -0.02
N ILE A 55 1.22 -2.52 0.18
CA ILE A 55 0.02 -2.79 0.98
C ILE A 55 -1.24 -2.34 0.24
N GLY A 56 -2.33 -3.06 0.42
CA GLY A 56 -3.62 -2.72 -0.20
C GLY A 56 -4.44 -1.77 0.66
N ASN A 57 -5.12 -0.81 0.04
CA ASN A 57 -5.95 0.17 0.76
C ASN A 57 -7.02 -0.50 1.66
N LEU A 58 -7.64 -1.57 1.17
CA LEU A 58 -8.67 -2.30 1.94
C LEU A 58 -8.14 -3.02 3.18
N SER A 59 -6.83 -3.23 3.28
CA SER A 59 -6.19 -4.03 4.32
C SER A 59 -5.71 -3.21 5.51
N VAL A 60 -5.68 -1.90 5.38
CA VAL A 60 -5.02 -0.98 6.31
C VAL A 60 -5.87 -0.65 7.53
N MET A 61 -5.20 -0.51 8.67
CA MET A 61 -5.72 0.09 9.90
C MET A 61 -4.62 0.91 10.57
N TYR A 62 -4.97 2.08 11.12
CA TYR A 62 -4.07 2.85 11.95
C TYR A 62 -4.78 3.38 13.21
N ASP A 63 -4.02 3.55 14.27
CA ASP A 63 -4.46 4.09 15.55
C ASP A 63 -4.57 5.63 15.46
N GLN A 64 -5.79 6.12 15.31
CA GLN A 64 -6.06 7.56 15.20
C GLN A 64 -5.86 8.30 16.51
N GLU A 65 -6.05 7.65 17.64
CA GLU A 65 -5.83 8.26 18.96
C GLU A 65 -4.34 8.53 19.18
N ALA A 66 -3.48 7.56 18.86
CA ALA A 66 -2.05 7.69 19.01
C ALA A 66 -1.37 8.59 17.97
N LEU A 67 -1.83 8.56 16.70
CA LEU A 67 -1.16 9.22 15.57
C LEU A 67 -1.85 10.51 15.11
N GLY A 68 -3.07 10.75 15.56
CA GLY A 68 -3.92 11.85 15.10
C GLY A 68 -4.66 11.50 13.79
N LYS A 69 -5.57 12.37 13.40
CA LYS A 69 -6.31 12.26 12.15
C LYS A 69 -5.46 12.76 10.97
N PHE A 70 -5.44 12.03 9.89
CA PHE A 70 -4.74 12.42 8.67
C PHE A 70 -5.73 12.82 7.57
N GLU A 71 -5.49 13.98 6.97
CA GLU A 71 -6.14 14.35 5.72
C GLU A 71 -5.45 13.66 4.54
N VAL A 72 -6.27 13.12 3.63
CA VAL A 72 -5.78 12.50 2.40
C VAL A 72 -5.13 13.58 1.52
N PRO A 73 -3.88 13.40 1.07
CA PRO A 73 -3.23 14.37 0.20
C PRO A 73 -4.02 14.62 -1.10
N PRO A 74 -4.06 15.86 -1.61
CA PRO A 74 -4.86 16.26 -2.77
C PRO A 74 -4.23 15.84 -4.10
N ILE A 75 -3.98 14.54 -4.25
CA ILE A 75 -3.46 13.92 -5.48
C ILE A 75 -4.54 13.01 -6.07
N LYS A 76 -4.81 13.17 -7.36
CA LYS A 76 -5.92 12.47 -8.04
C LYS A 76 -5.78 10.94 -8.03
N LYS A 77 -4.55 10.43 -8.08
CA LYS A 77 -4.22 9.00 -8.05
C LYS A 77 -3.06 8.80 -7.07
N ARG A 78 -2.94 7.59 -6.48
CA ARG A 78 -1.95 7.29 -5.44
C ARG A 78 -2.17 8.05 -4.13
N ASN A 79 -3.37 8.57 -3.91
CA ASN A 79 -3.76 9.27 -2.69
C ASN A 79 -3.64 8.35 -1.44
N ASP A 80 -3.98 7.08 -1.58
CA ASP A 80 -3.75 6.05 -0.57
C ASP A 80 -2.25 5.91 -0.24
N PHE A 81 -1.41 5.77 -1.26
CA PHE A 81 0.04 5.67 -1.07
C PHE A 81 0.63 6.93 -0.42
N ALA A 82 0.21 8.12 -0.86
CA ALA A 82 0.62 9.38 -0.24
C ALA A 82 0.21 9.44 1.25
N LEU A 83 -0.99 8.95 1.58
CA LEU A 83 -1.48 8.88 2.95
C LEU A 83 -0.62 7.93 3.80
N TRP A 84 -0.25 6.75 3.27
CA TRP A 84 0.60 5.80 4.00
C TRP A 84 2.00 6.36 4.27
N LEU A 85 2.58 7.07 3.32
CA LEU A 85 3.85 7.78 3.54
C LEU A 85 3.72 8.87 4.61
N LYS A 86 2.61 9.61 4.62
CA LYS A 86 2.33 10.63 5.64
C LYS A 86 2.19 10.01 7.03
N ILE A 87 1.52 8.88 7.18
CA ILE A 87 1.43 8.12 8.43
C ILE A 87 2.81 7.63 8.88
N LEU A 88 3.61 7.08 7.97
CA LEU A 88 4.97 6.58 8.26
C LEU A 88 5.99 7.69 8.59
N LYS A 89 5.64 8.97 8.48
CA LYS A 89 6.39 10.09 9.05
C LYS A 89 6.09 10.32 10.54
N LYS A 90 5.05 9.67 11.08
CA LYS A 90 4.62 9.77 12.49
C LYS A 90 4.81 8.48 13.28
N THR A 91 5.03 7.36 12.62
CA THR A 91 5.33 6.07 13.22
C THR A 91 6.44 5.36 12.45
N ASP A 92 7.22 4.52 13.14
CA ASP A 92 8.40 3.88 12.54
C ASP A 92 8.03 2.84 11.48
N TYR A 93 6.93 2.10 11.70
CA TYR A 93 6.59 0.95 10.86
C TYR A 93 5.09 0.82 10.60
N CYS A 94 4.76 0.30 9.40
CA CYS A 94 3.54 -0.45 9.15
C CYS A 94 3.84 -1.94 9.39
N TYR A 95 3.07 -2.59 10.24
CA TYR A 95 3.20 -4.01 10.57
C TYR A 95 2.27 -4.84 9.70
N GLY A 96 2.83 -5.82 8.99
CA GLY A 96 2.08 -6.74 8.16
C GLY A 96 1.59 -7.95 8.93
N MET A 97 0.30 -8.24 8.79
CA MET A 97 -0.36 -9.45 9.25
C MET A 97 -0.52 -10.41 8.06
N GLU A 98 0.00 -11.63 8.17
CA GLU A 98 -0.02 -12.60 7.05
C GLU A 98 -1.44 -13.15 6.77
N GLU A 99 -2.36 -13.03 7.73
CA GLU A 99 -3.72 -13.54 7.59
C GLU A 99 -4.48 -12.76 6.51
N VAL A 100 -5.16 -13.49 5.62
CA VAL A 100 -5.97 -12.93 4.52
C VAL A 100 -7.35 -12.57 5.06
N LEU A 101 -7.60 -11.29 5.29
CA LEU A 101 -8.82 -10.79 5.95
C LEU A 101 -9.69 -9.91 5.06
N GLY A 102 -9.39 -9.83 3.78
CA GLY A 102 -10.17 -9.07 2.81
C GLY A 102 -10.05 -9.63 1.41
N THR A 103 -10.92 -9.17 0.50
CA THR A 103 -10.89 -9.57 -0.90
C THR A 103 -10.97 -8.33 -1.79
N TYR A 104 -10.07 -8.25 -2.76
CA TYR A 104 -9.98 -7.16 -3.72
C TYR A 104 -10.56 -7.58 -5.08
N ARG A 105 -11.54 -6.84 -5.57
CA ARG A 105 -12.13 -7.06 -6.90
C ARG A 105 -11.23 -6.51 -8.00
N MET A 106 -10.76 -7.40 -8.88
CA MET A 106 -9.93 -7.08 -10.02
C MET A 106 -10.79 -6.88 -11.29
N GLY A 107 -10.22 -6.27 -12.32
CA GLY A 107 -10.78 -6.33 -13.68
C GLY A 107 -11.71 -5.18 -14.05
N ARG A 108 -12.02 -4.23 -13.16
CA ARG A 108 -12.92 -3.11 -13.52
C ARG A 108 -12.51 -2.43 -14.80
N ALA A 109 -13.39 -2.46 -15.81
CA ALA A 109 -13.23 -1.71 -17.05
C ALA A 109 -12.94 -0.22 -16.76
N GLY A 110 -11.88 0.34 -17.35
CA GLY A 110 -11.42 1.71 -17.06
C GLY A 110 -10.48 1.85 -15.86
N SER A 111 -10.00 0.75 -15.30
CA SER A 111 -8.95 0.73 -14.27
C SER A 111 -7.70 1.47 -14.77
N VAL A 112 -7.22 2.42 -13.96
CA VAL A 112 -6.05 3.29 -14.27
C VAL A 112 -4.74 2.52 -14.39
N SER A 113 -4.73 1.24 -14.03
CA SER A 113 -3.55 0.38 -14.08
C SER A 113 -3.06 0.03 -15.50
N SER A 114 -3.86 0.30 -16.53
CA SER A 114 -3.55 -0.08 -17.91
C SER A 114 -2.52 0.81 -18.61
N ASN A 115 -2.36 2.08 -18.22
CA ASN A 115 -1.45 3.02 -18.89
C ASN A 115 -0.21 3.34 -18.06
N LYS A 116 0.93 2.72 -18.42
CA LYS A 116 2.22 2.85 -17.69
C LYS A 116 2.74 4.30 -17.62
N LEU A 117 2.60 5.08 -18.71
CA LEU A 117 3.05 6.48 -18.74
C LEU A 117 2.23 7.36 -17.81
N LYS A 118 0.92 7.17 -17.77
CA LYS A 118 0.05 7.88 -16.80
C LYS A 118 0.40 7.50 -15.37
N GLN A 119 0.74 6.24 -15.10
CA GLN A 119 1.19 5.84 -13.77
C GLN A 119 2.50 6.51 -13.36
N ALA A 120 3.50 6.56 -14.26
CA ALA A 120 4.77 7.24 -14.02
C ALA A 120 4.58 8.72 -13.66
N LYS A 121 3.67 9.44 -14.37
CA LYS A 121 3.33 10.83 -14.05
C LYS A 121 2.81 10.99 -12.61
N TYR A 122 1.92 10.10 -12.17
CA TYR A 122 1.37 10.17 -10.79
C TYR A 122 2.41 9.78 -9.73
N HIS A 123 3.35 8.89 -10.03
CA HIS A 123 4.47 8.60 -9.15
C HIS A 123 5.43 9.79 -9.07
N TRP A 124 5.73 10.43 -10.20
CA TRP A 124 6.51 11.67 -10.21
C TRP A 124 5.86 12.75 -9.35
N GLN A 125 4.55 12.99 -9.55
CA GLN A 125 3.79 13.97 -8.77
C GLN A 125 3.85 13.65 -7.27
N LEU A 126 3.70 12.39 -6.90
CA LEU A 126 3.81 11.94 -5.52
C LEU A 126 5.19 12.26 -4.94
N TYR A 127 6.28 11.86 -5.62
CA TYR A 127 7.62 12.02 -5.09
C TYR A 127 8.10 13.47 -5.08
N HIS A 128 7.83 14.20 -6.15
CA HIS A 128 8.34 15.57 -6.33
C HIS A 128 7.46 16.63 -5.67
N GLU A 129 6.14 16.59 -5.91
CA GLU A 129 5.22 17.64 -5.45
C GLU A 129 4.70 17.36 -4.03
N ILE A 130 4.29 16.12 -3.73
CA ILE A 130 3.69 15.79 -2.42
C ILE A 130 4.76 15.52 -1.35
N GLU A 131 5.78 14.70 -1.68
CA GLU A 131 6.87 14.38 -0.76
C GLU A 131 7.95 15.47 -0.71
N GLY A 132 7.98 16.40 -1.68
CA GLY A 132 8.95 17.50 -1.75
C GLY A 132 10.38 17.05 -2.03
N HIS A 133 10.57 15.89 -2.65
CA HIS A 133 11.89 15.39 -2.97
C HIS A 133 12.49 16.18 -4.16
N ASN A 134 13.80 16.41 -4.13
CA ASN A 134 14.49 17.02 -5.27
C ASN A 134 14.44 16.12 -6.51
N VAL A 135 14.73 16.68 -7.68
CA VAL A 135 14.65 16.00 -8.98
C VAL A 135 15.43 14.67 -8.99
N VAL A 136 16.66 14.67 -8.46
CA VAL A 136 17.55 13.49 -8.48
C VAL A 136 16.93 12.34 -7.66
N ARG A 137 16.45 12.65 -6.45
CA ARG A 137 15.79 11.67 -5.59
C ARG A 137 14.48 11.17 -6.17
N SER A 138 13.68 12.06 -6.76
CA SER A 138 12.42 11.69 -7.41
C SER A 138 12.64 10.76 -8.60
N LEU A 139 13.68 11.00 -9.41
CA LEU A 139 14.08 10.11 -10.51
C LEU A 139 14.56 8.74 -9.99
N TYR A 140 15.34 8.71 -8.92
CA TYR A 140 15.74 7.45 -8.27
C TYR A 140 14.53 6.64 -7.80
N GLU A 141 13.58 7.26 -7.12
CA GLU A 141 12.37 6.58 -6.62
C GLU A 141 11.46 6.12 -7.77
N LEU A 142 11.38 6.91 -8.85
CA LEU A 142 10.68 6.51 -10.08
C LEU A 142 11.35 5.28 -10.73
N GLY A 143 12.68 5.22 -10.72
CA GLY A 143 13.46 4.05 -11.15
C GLY A 143 13.17 2.81 -10.29
N CYS A 144 13.11 2.97 -8.96
CA CYS A 144 12.71 1.90 -8.04
C CYS A 144 11.30 1.39 -8.36
N TRP A 145 10.34 2.30 -8.57
CA TRP A 145 8.99 1.91 -8.99
C TRP A 145 8.98 1.11 -10.29
N ALA A 146 9.70 1.57 -11.30
CA ALA A 146 9.78 0.88 -12.60
C ALA A 146 10.40 -0.53 -12.45
N TRP A 147 11.43 -0.65 -11.63
CA TRP A 147 12.08 -1.91 -11.31
C TRP A 147 11.12 -2.90 -10.62
N VAL A 148 10.47 -2.46 -9.53
CA VAL A 148 9.48 -3.27 -8.80
C VAL A 148 8.34 -3.71 -9.73
N LYS A 149 7.87 -2.80 -10.59
CA LYS A 149 6.79 -3.08 -11.54
C LYS A 149 7.20 -4.09 -12.63
N GLY A 150 8.47 -4.06 -13.04
CA GLY A 150 9.02 -4.97 -14.06
C GLY A 150 9.36 -6.36 -13.51
N THR A 151 9.89 -6.41 -12.29
CA THR A 151 10.40 -7.67 -11.68
C THR A 151 9.44 -8.33 -10.70
N GLY A 152 8.47 -7.58 -10.17
CA GLY A 152 7.61 -8.04 -9.05
C GLY A 152 8.36 -8.12 -7.71
N MET A 153 9.61 -7.66 -7.63
CA MET A 153 10.44 -7.77 -6.42
C MET A 153 9.81 -7.03 -5.24
N GLY A 154 9.78 -7.69 -4.07
CA GLY A 154 9.23 -7.12 -2.84
C GLY A 154 7.71 -7.15 -2.74
N ILE A 155 7.03 -7.72 -3.72
CA ILE A 155 5.59 -7.98 -3.71
C ILE A 155 5.40 -9.48 -3.48
N ASP A 156 4.89 -9.85 -2.31
CA ASP A 156 4.57 -11.26 -2.00
C ASP A 156 3.16 -11.58 -2.52
N LYS A 157 3.13 -12.11 -3.72
CA LYS A 157 1.93 -12.57 -4.41
C LYS A 157 2.00 -14.08 -4.57
N ARG A 158 1.06 -14.80 -3.96
CA ARG A 158 1.02 -16.27 -3.95
C ARG A 158 -0.24 -16.76 -4.66
N LYS A 159 -0.10 -17.85 -5.43
CA LYS A 159 -1.26 -18.64 -5.87
C LYS A 159 -1.61 -19.65 -4.77
N VAL A 160 -2.88 -19.79 -4.44
CA VAL A 160 -3.44 -20.71 -3.44
C VAL A 160 -4.48 -21.62 -4.07
#